data_1beea09a314096d9c0f2c9225770686a
#
_entry.id   1beea09a314096d9c0f2c9225770686a
#
_cell.length_a   1.000
_cell.length_b   1.000
_cell.length_c   1.000
_cell.angle_alpha   90.00
_cell.angle_beta   90.00
_cell.angle_gamma   90.00
#
_symmetry.space_group_name_H-M   'P 1'
#
loop_
_entity.id
_entity.type
_entity.pdbx_description
1 polymer ?
#
loop_
_entity_poly.entity_id
_entity_poly.type
_entity_poly.pdbx_seq_one_letter_code
_entity_poly.pdbx_strand_id
1 'polypeptide(L)'
;TQLQSSAASDVYKRQEEIWENLPGERAASVFLSEWYELPASDASDAMGDTFWSCCLAVRQDVNKAMEAERAQGNIRGSLDANVVLYATSELRQMLETLGDELRFVLITSGAELADLADAPAEALVGHVEGLKVLVSASDAEKCDRCWHRRDDIGSFEEHPTLCGRCVTNVSGEGEVRHYA
;
A
#
# COMPACT_ATOMS: atom_id res chain seq x y z
N THR A 1 27.96 -6.99 -19.01
CA THR A 1 28.79 -6.77 -17.81
C THR A 1 29.02 -5.28 -17.51
N GLN A 2 29.13 -4.41 -18.53
CA GLN A 2 29.32 -2.96 -18.33
C GLN A 2 28.08 -2.22 -17.82
N LEU A 3 26.86 -2.67 -18.15
CA LEU A 3 25.61 -2.08 -17.69
C LEU A 3 25.36 -2.28 -16.18
N GLN A 4 25.81 -3.38 -15.61
CA GLN A 4 25.72 -3.63 -14.17
C GLN A 4 26.67 -2.74 -13.36
N SER A 5 27.83 -2.39 -13.91
CA SER A 5 28.81 -1.51 -13.27
C SER A 5 28.33 -0.05 -13.18
N SER A 6 27.62 0.47 -14.19
CA SER A 6 27.11 1.85 -14.18
C SER A 6 25.94 2.00 -13.19
N ALA A 7 25.02 1.04 -13.12
CA ALA A 7 23.91 1.07 -12.18
C ALA A 7 24.38 1.02 -10.72
N ALA A 8 25.38 0.19 -10.41
CA ALA A 8 25.99 0.15 -9.08
C ALA A 8 26.63 1.50 -8.70
N SER A 9 27.36 2.13 -9.63
CA SER A 9 27.99 3.43 -9.42
C SER A 9 26.97 4.54 -9.10
N ASP A 10 25.81 4.55 -9.74
CA ASP A 10 24.76 5.54 -9.48
C ASP A 10 24.10 5.34 -8.11
N VAL A 11 23.94 4.10 -7.66
CA VAL A 11 23.41 3.80 -6.32
C VAL A 11 24.34 4.35 -5.24
N TYR A 12 25.65 4.12 -5.33
CA TYR A 12 26.61 4.64 -4.35
C TYR A 12 26.62 6.16 -4.27
N LYS A 13 26.62 6.86 -5.40
CA LYS A 13 26.65 8.32 -5.44
C LYS A 13 25.42 8.92 -4.76
N ARG A 14 24.23 8.36 -5.00
CA ARG A 14 22.98 8.82 -4.37
C ARG A 14 22.97 8.58 -2.86
N GLN A 15 23.52 7.45 -2.40
CA GLN A 15 23.59 7.16 -0.98
C GLN A 15 24.47 8.16 -0.23
N GLU A 16 25.65 8.48 -0.75
CA GLU A 16 26.55 9.48 -0.17
C GLU A 16 25.93 10.86 -0.20
N GLU A 17 25.33 11.28 -1.31
CA GLU A 17 24.64 12.56 -1.42
C GLU A 17 23.49 12.68 -0.42
N ILE A 18 22.67 11.64 -0.26
CA ILE A 18 21.63 11.62 0.76
C ILE A 18 22.23 11.69 2.15
N TRP A 19 23.29 10.92 2.39
CA TRP A 19 23.98 10.87 3.69
C TRP A 19 24.52 12.24 4.11
N GLU A 20 25.14 12.97 3.21
CA GLU A 20 25.66 14.32 3.45
C GLU A 20 24.54 15.34 3.80
N ASN A 21 23.36 15.15 3.24
CA ASN A 21 22.22 16.07 3.42
C ASN A 21 21.23 15.67 4.51
N LEU A 22 21.42 14.52 5.19
CA LEU A 22 20.58 14.14 6.32
C LEU A 22 20.84 15.06 7.53
N PRO A 23 19.82 15.44 8.33
CA PRO A 23 20.03 16.20 9.57
C PRO A 23 20.65 15.32 10.66
N GLY A 24 21.44 15.95 11.58
CA GLY A 24 22.08 15.28 12.73
C GLY A 24 23.55 14.97 12.54
N GLU A 25 24.21 14.54 13.63
CA GLU A 25 25.63 14.13 13.63
C GLU A 25 25.77 12.72 13.07
N ARG A 26 26.80 12.50 12.24
CA ARG A 26 27.02 11.23 11.58
C ARG A 26 28.48 11.04 11.15
N ALA A 27 28.85 9.80 10.77
CA ALA A 27 30.13 9.49 10.14
C ALA A 27 30.32 10.24 8.82
N ALA A 28 31.54 10.46 8.39
CA ALA A 28 31.86 11.17 7.16
C ALA A 28 31.35 10.47 5.88
N SER A 29 31.01 9.19 5.95
CA SER A 29 30.44 8.40 4.86
C SER A 29 29.48 7.36 5.43
N VAL A 30 28.44 7.04 4.70
CA VAL A 30 27.49 5.95 5.05
C VAL A 30 28.20 4.61 5.18
N PHE A 31 29.28 4.38 4.43
CA PHE A 31 30.05 3.15 4.46
C PHE A 31 30.94 2.99 5.72
N LEU A 32 31.06 4.05 6.53
CA LEU A 32 31.71 4.01 7.83
C LEU A 32 30.75 3.74 8.98
N SER A 33 29.46 3.64 8.68
CA SER A 33 28.43 3.37 9.68
C SER A 33 28.27 1.87 9.90
N GLU A 34 27.98 1.48 11.12
CA GLU A 34 27.62 0.10 11.46
C GLU A 34 26.15 -0.16 11.05
N TRP A 35 25.84 -1.42 10.77
CA TRP A 35 24.47 -1.83 10.52
C TRP A 35 23.62 -1.62 11.76
N TYR A 36 22.44 -1.05 11.56
CA TYR A 36 21.47 -0.91 12.64
C TYR A 36 20.96 -2.31 13.03
N GLU A 37 21.03 -2.61 14.33
CA GLU A 37 20.41 -3.84 14.85
C GLU A 37 18.90 -3.62 14.95
N LEU A 38 18.15 -4.29 14.09
CA LEU A 38 16.71 -4.25 14.13
C LEU A 38 16.20 -4.92 15.41
N PRO A 39 15.24 -4.35 16.11
CA PRO A 39 14.59 -5.03 17.22
C PRO A 39 13.97 -6.34 16.73
N ALA A 40 14.07 -7.39 17.53
CA ALA A 40 13.40 -8.64 17.23
C ALA A 40 11.87 -8.42 17.23
N SER A 41 11.18 -9.05 16.27
CA SER A 41 9.73 -9.08 16.30
C SER A 41 9.25 -9.89 17.51
N ASP A 42 8.24 -9.38 18.21
CA ASP A 42 7.60 -10.15 19.28
C ASP A 42 6.67 -11.20 18.68
N ALA A 43 7.03 -12.46 18.81
CA ALA A 43 6.22 -13.58 18.30
C ALA A 43 4.84 -13.70 18.99
N SER A 44 4.64 -13.00 20.11
CA SER A 44 3.36 -12.92 20.82
C SER A 44 2.47 -11.79 20.32
N ASP A 45 2.97 -10.91 19.46
CA ASP A 45 2.20 -9.82 18.87
C ASP A 45 1.15 -10.39 17.90
N ALA A 46 -0.10 -9.99 18.11
CA ALA A 46 -1.22 -10.36 17.23
C ALA A 46 -1.00 -9.92 15.76
N MET A 47 -0.19 -8.88 15.55
CA MET A 47 0.23 -8.38 14.24
C MET A 47 1.70 -8.73 13.93
N GLY A 48 2.19 -9.85 14.43
CA GLY A 48 3.54 -10.34 14.18
C GLY A 48 3.75 -10.89 12.77
N ASP A 49 4.86 -11.61 12.59
CA ASP A 49 5.32 -12.10 11.27
C ASP A 49 4.27 -12.91 10.51
N THR A 50 3.45 -13.71 11.22
CA THR A 50 2.38 -14.52 10.60
C THR A 50 1.30 -13.64 9.99
N PHE A 51 0.87 -12.61 10.71
CA PHE A 51 -0.12 -11.64 10.23
C PHE A 51 0.38 -10.94 8.97
N TRP A 52 1.59 -10.36 9.01
CA TRP A 52 2.13 -9.63 7.88
C TRP A 52 2.45 -10.53 6.69
N SER A 53 2.90 -11.76 6.93
CA SER A 53 3.09 -12.75 5.86
C SER A 53 1.78 -13.06 5.14
N CYS A 54 0.68 -13.19 5.88
CA CYS A 54 -0.65 -13.36 5.30
C CYS A 54 -1.10 -12.13 4.51
N CYS A 55 -0.94 -10.91 5.06
CA CYS A 55 -1.24 -9.66 4.35
C CYS A 55 -0.45 -9.54 3.04
N LEU A 56 0.83 -9.92 3.03
CA LEU A 56 1.66 -9.92 1.82
C LEU A 56 1.20 -10.96 0.80
N ALA A 57 0.75 -12.14 1.24
CA ALA A 57 0.18 -13.16 0.35
C ALA A 57 -1.14 -12.67 -0.27
N VAL A 58 -2.04 -12.08 0.52
CA VAL A 58 -3.27 -11.43 0.02
C VAL A 58 -2.94 -10.35 -1.01
N ARG A 59 -1.95 -9.48 -0.72
CA ARG A 59 -1.50 -8.46 -1.65
C ARG A 59 -0.99 -9.03 -2.98
N GLN A 60 -0.32 -10.19 -2.96
CA GLN A 60 0.12 -10.86 -4.21
C GLN A 60 -1.08 -11.28 -5.05
N ASP A 61 -2.13 -11.84 -4.45
CA ASP A 61 -3.35 -12.20 -5.17
C ASP A 61 -4.08 -10.97 -5.72
N VAL A 62 -4.15 -9.89 -4.95
CA VAL A 62 -4.69 -8.59 -5.40
C VAL A 62 -3.89 -8.04 -6.59
N ASN A 63 -2.56 -8.07 -6.52
CA ASN A 63 -1.71 -7.62 -7.61
C ASN A 63 -1.96 -8.42 -8.90
N LYS A 64 -2.13 -9.75 -8.78
CA LYS A 64 -2.45 -10.61 -9.91
C LYS A 64 -3.82 -10.26 -10.53
N ALA A 65 -4.82 -9.99 -9.68
CA ALA A 65 -6.14 -9.55 -10.15
C ALA A 65 -6.07 -8.17 -10.84
N MET A 66 -5.32 -7.23 -10.27
CA MET A 66 -5.10 -5.91 -10.88
C MET A 66 -4.37 -5.99 -12.23
N GLU A 67 -3.39 -6.89 -12.38
CA GLU A 67 -2.72 -7.09 -13.68
C GLU A 67 -3.67 -7.65 -14.75
N ALA A 68 -4.62 -8.52 -14.37
CA ALA A 68 -5.63 -9.01 -15.29
C ALA A 68 -6.53 -7.87 -15.79
N GLU A 69 -6.99 -6.98 -14.91
CA GLU A 69 -7.81 -5.81 -15.27
C GLU A 69 -7.01 -4.77 -16.07
N ARG A 70 -5.72 -4.60 -15.76
CA ARG A 70 -4.82 -3.72 -16.52
C ARG A 70 -4.60 -4.23 -17.94
N ALA A 71 -4.44 -5.54 -18.12
CA ALA A 71 -4.27 -6.16 -19.43
C ALA A 71 -5.51 -6.01 -20.32
N GLN A 72 -6.70 -5.91 -19.73
CA GLN A 72 -7.96 -5.63 -20.41
C GLN A 72 -8.19 -4.13 -20.66
N GLY A 73 -7.38 -3.26 -20.05
CA GLY A 73 -7.51 -1.80 -20.15
C GLY A 73 -8.55 -1.18 -19.21
N ASN A 74 -9.09 -1.94 -18.27
CA ASN A 74 -10.12 -1.48 -17.32
C ASN A 74 -9.54 -0.54 -16.27
N ILE A 75 -8.29 -0.72 -15.88
CA ILE A 75 -7.55 0.17 -14.98
C ILE A 75 -6.19 0.54 -15.60
N ARG A 76 -5.64 1.70 -15.24
CA ARG A 76 -4.30 2.15 -15.68
C ARG A 76 -3.24 1.92 -14.62
N GLY A 77 -3.59 2.13 -13.36
CA GLY A 77 -2.70 1.99 -12.22
C GLY A 77 -3.43 1.42 -11.01
N SER A 78 -2.70 0.99 -10.00
CA SER A 78 -3.26 0.43 -8.78
C SER A 78 -4.15 1.42 -8.02
N LEU A 79 -3.82 2.72 -8.07
CA LEU A 79 -4.62 3.79 -7.46
C LEU A 79 -5.86 4.18 -8.29
N ASP A 80 -6.08 3.57 -9.44
CA ASP A 80 -7.37 3.68 -10.17
C ASP A 80 -8.36 2.59 -9.73
N ALA A 81 -7.91 1.62 -8.91
CA ALA A 81 -8.69 0.44 -8.56
C ALA A 81 -9.35 0.54 -7.18
N ASN A 82 -10.57 0.03 -7.11
CA ASN A 82 -11.22 -0.44 -5.90
C ASN A 82 -11.16 -1.98 -5.89
N VAL A 83 -10.95 -2.54 -4.70
CA VAL A 83 -10.81 -3.98 -4.51
C VAL A 83 -11.81 -4.47 -3.49
N VAL A 84 -12.54 -5.54 -3.80
CA VAL A 84 -13.35 -6.28 -2.84
C VAL A 84 -12.69 -7.63 -2.59
N LEU A 85 -12.39 -7.90 -1.33
CA LEU A 85 -11.83 -9.15 -0.84
C LEU A 85 -12.94 -10.00 -0.24
N TYR A 86 -13.35 -11.05 -0.95
CA TYR A 86 -14.31 -12.03 -0.45
C TYR A 86 -13.52 -13.11 0.31
N ALA A 87 -13.66 -13.15 1.63
CA ALA A 87 -12.82 -13.98 2.49
C ALA A 87 -13.64 -14.83 3.48
N THR A 88 -13.03 -15.92 3.93
CA THR A 88 -13.56 -16.68 5.07
C THR A 88 -13.64 -15.79 6.30
N SER A 89 -14.46 -16.17 7.27
CA SER A 89 -14.65 -15.40 8.52
C SER A 89 -13.33 -15.14 9.24
N GLU A 90 -12.43 -16.14 9.29
CA GLU A 90 -11.15 -16.04 9.97
C GLU A 90 -10.22 -15.04 9.26
N LEU A 91 -10.08 -15.16 7.94
CA LEU A 91 -9.24 -14.29 7.14
C LEU A 91 -9.79 -12.86 7.14
N ARG A 92 -11.11 -12.70 7.03
CA ARG A 92 -11.78 -11.39 7.09
C ARG A 92 -11.54 -10.70 8.42
N GLN A 93 -11.76 -11.40 9.55
CA GLN A 93 -11.53 -10.84 10.89
C GLN A 93 -10.07 -10.38 11.07
N MET A 94 -9.11 -11.14 10.55
CA MET A 94 -7.72 -10.76 10.59
C MET A 94 -7.46 -9.47 9.80
N LEU A 95 -7.97 -9.35 8.57
CA LEU A 95 -7.77 -8.18 7.71
C LEU A 95 -8.56 -6.96 8.21
N GLU A 96 -9.71 -7.14 8.86
CA GLU A 96 -10.50 -6.07 9.49
C GLU A 96 -9.70 -5.28 10.54
N THR A 97 -8.67 -5.89 11.14
CA THR A 97 -7.76 -5.21 12.08
C THR A 97 -7.09 -3.98 11.46
N LEU A 98 -6.83 -4.00 10.16
CA LEU A 98 -6.23 -2.88 9.44
C LEU A 98 -7.21 -1.73 9.15
N GLY A 99 -8.53 -1.97 9.20
CA GLY A 99 -9.54 -0.98 8.89
C GLY A 99 -9.31 -0.32 7.51
N ASP A 100 -9.43 1.00 7.44
CA ASP A 100 -9.20 1.77 6.20
C ASP A 100 -7.73 1.70 5.72
N GLU A 101 -6.79 1.33 6.60
CA GLU A 101 -5.37 1.20 6.24
C GLU A 101 -5.08 -0.03 5.37
N LEU A 102 -6.02 -0.98 5.26
CA LEU A 102 -5.91 -2.12 4.35
C LEU A 102 -5.64 -1.67 2.91
N ARG A 103 -6.30 -0.60 2.44
CA ARG A 103 -6.06 -0.05 1.10
C ARG A 103 -4.63 0.46 0.88
N PHE A 104 -3.94 0.90 1.93
CA PHE A 104 -2.53 1.30 1.82
C PHE A 104 -1.61 0.09 1.73
N VAL A 105 -1.89 -0.96 2.49
CA VAL A 105 -1.17 -2.25 2.36
C VAL A 105 -1.31 -2.80 0.94
N LEU A 106 -2.50 -2.71 0.35
CA LEU A 106 -2.79 -3.17 -1.01
C LEU A 106 -2.36 -2.18 -2.10
N ILE A 107 -2.11 -0.91 -1.75
CA ILE A 107 -1.80 0.21 -2.67
C ILE A 107 -2.95 0.40 -3.67
N THR A 108 -4.17 0.53 -3.16
CA THR A 108 -5.39 0.76 -3.93
C THR A 108 -6.15 1.98 -3.43
N SER A 109 -7.09 2.52 -4.20
CA SER A 109 -7.92 3.65 -3.75
C SER A 109 -8.99 3.24 -2.74
N GLY A 110 -9.53 2.04 -2.88
CA GLY A 110 -10.48 1.43 -1.95
C GLY A 110 -10.17 -0.05 -1.74
N ALA A 111 -10.45 -0.54 -0.54
CA ALA A 111 -10.40 -1.95 -0.18
C ALA A 111 -11.58 -2.28 0.73
N GLU A 112 -12.39 -3.22 0.31
CA GLU A 112 -13.57 -3.68 1.04
C GLU A 112 -13.45 -5.17 1.35
N LEU A 113 -14.02 -5.57 2.48
CA LEU A 113 -14.08 -6.96 2.93
C LEU A 113 -15.51 -7.46 2.88
N ALA A 114 -15.72 -8.62 2.28
CA ALA A 114 -17.02 -9.26 2.17
C ALA A 114 -16.93 -10.76 2.52
N ASP A 115 -18.08 -11.39 2.73
CA ASP A 115 -18.13 -12.83 2.97
C ASP A 115 -17.79 -13.62 1.70
N LEU A 116 -17.04 -14.69 1.85
CA LEU A 116 -16.64 -15.56 0.74
C LEU A 116 -17.86 -16.13 -0.01
N ALA A 117 -18.97 -16.36 0.70
CA ALA A 117 -20.18 -16.88 0.12
C ALA A 117 -20.86 -15.90 -0.87
N ASP A 118 -20.61 -14.60 -0.69
CA ASP A 118 -21.19 -13.54 -1.54
C ASP A 118 -20.32 -13.26 -2.79
N ALA A 119 -19.22 -14.01 -2.97
CA ALA A 119 -18.29 -13.78 -4.07
C ALA A 119 -18.96 -14.04 -5.43
N PRO A 120 -18.99 -13.05 -6.34
CA PRO A 120 -19.53 -13.22 -7.66
C PRO A 120 -18.65 -14.17 -8.51
N ALA A 121 -19.19 -14.66 -9.62
CA ALA A 121 -18.50 -15.64 -10.46
C ALA A 121 -17.21 -15.11 -11.10
N GLU A 122 -17.15 -13.81 -11.36
CA GLU A 122 -16.00 -13.09 -11.92
C GLU A 122 -14.88 -12.83 -10.91
N ALA A 123 -15.11 -12.99 -9.61
CA ALA A 123 -14.08 -12.84 -8.60
C ALA A 123 -12.99 -13.90 -8.78
N LEU A 124 -11.75 -13.45 -8.92
CA LEU A 124 -10.59 -14.31 -9.15
C LEU A 124 -10.21 -15.09 -7.89
N VAL A 125 -10.01 -16.38 -8.06
CA VAL A 125 -9.45 -17.25 -7.02
C VAL A 125 -7.93 -17.07 -7.02
N GLY A 126 -7.36 -16.73 -5.86
CA GLY A 126 -5.93 -16.56 -5.66
C GLY A 126 -5.24 -17.82 -5.15
N HIS A 127 -4.06 -17.63 -4.58
CA HIS A 127 -3.27 -18.67 -3.91
C HIS A 127 -3.63 -18.80 -2.44
N VAL A 128 -4.15 -17.72 -1.84
CA VAL A 128 -4.60 -17.73 -0.44
C VAL A 128 -5.90 -18.52 -0.36
N GLU A 129 -5.88 -19.56 0.44
CA GLU A 129 -7.08 -20.39 0.67
C GLU A 129 -8.18 -19.56 1.33
N GLY A 130 -9.42 -19.71 0.84
CA GLY A 130 -10.55 -18.96 1.38
C GLY A 130 -10.60 -17.48 0.95
N LEU A 131 -9.89 -17.10 -0.10
CA LEU A 131 -9.90 -15.75 -0.68
C LEU A 131 -10.33 -15.76 -2.14
N LYS A 132 -11.21 -14.82 -2.49
CA LYS A 132 -11.44 -14.39 -3.87
C LYS A 132 -11.33 -12.87 -3.97
N VAL A 133 -10.84 -12.37 -5.07
CA VAL A 133 -10.57 -10.96 -5.29
C VAL A 133 -11.35 -10.46 -6.49
N LEU A 134 -12.08 -9.37 -6.31
CA LEU A 134 -12.71 -8.62 -7.38
C LEU A 134 -12.07 -7.24 -7.45
N VAL A 135 -11.63 -6.85 -8.64
CA VAL A 135 -11.06 -5.53 -8.91
C VAL A 135 -11.98 -4.79 -9.86
N SER A 136 -12.23 -3.52 -9.58
CA SER A 136 -12.98 -2.64 -10.47
C SER A 136 -12.28 -1.29 -10.58
N ALA A 137 -12.52 -0.56 -11.67
CA ALA A 137 -12.10 0.83 -11.76
C ALA A 137 -12.92 1.68 -10.78
N SER A 138 -12.27 2.65 -10.14
CA SER A 138 -12.95 3.64 -9.31
C SER A 138 -13.49 4.76 -10.18
N ASP A 139 -14.76 5.09 -10.05
CA ASP A 139 -15.42 6.22 -10.70
C ASP A 139 -15.20 7.56 -9.98
N ALA A 140 -14.64 7.53 -8.78
CA ALA A 140 -14.38 8.71 -7.98
C ALA A 140 -13.28 9.60 -8.59
N GLU A 141 -13.28 10.88 -8.24
CA GLU A 141 -12.27 11.82 -8.69
C GLU A 141 -10.90 11.52 -8.09
N LYS A 142 -9.84 11.91 -8.81
CA LYS A 142 -8.45 11.69 -8.41
C LYS A 142 -7.94 12.86 -7.60
N CYS A 143 -7.43 12.60 -6.41
CA CYS A 143 -6.73 13.60 -5.61
C CYS A 143 -5.40 14.02 -6.26
N ASP A 144 -5.18 15.32 -6.46
CA ASP A 144 -3.96 15.84 -7.10
C ASP A 144 -2.68 15.56 -6.30
N ARG A 145 -2.78 15.40 -4.98
CA ARG A 145 -1.63 15.17 -4.12
C ARG A 145 -1.28 13.70 -3.96
N CYS A 146 -2.24 12.87 -3.53
CA CYS A 146 -1.95 11.46 -3.22
C CYS A 146 -2.32 10.48 -4.32
N TRP A 147 -3.05 10.94 -5.32
CA TRP A 147 -3.49 10.21 -6.51
C TRP A 147 -4.53 9.12 -6.25
N HIS A 148 -4.95 8.91 -5.01
CA HIS A 148 -6.08 8.05 -4.73
C HIS A 148 -7.36 8.67 -5.30
N ARG A 149 -8.29 7.84 -5.71
CA ARG A 149 -9.64 8.25 -6.10
C ARG A 149 -10.53 8.22 -4.87
N ARG A 150 -11.18 9.34 -4.59
CA ARG A 150 -11.97 9.51 -3.36
C ARG A 150 -13.22 10.33 -3.64
N ASP A 151 -14.32 9.95 -2.98
CA ASP A 151 -15.62 10.60 -3.14
C ASP A 151 -15.72 11.94 -2.41
N ASP A 152 -14.78 12.24 -1.52
CA ASP A 152 -14.72 13.47 -0.74
C ASP A 152 -13.95 14.62 -1.42
N ILE A 153 -13.48 14.42 -2.65
CA ILE A 153 -12.87 15.51 -3.44
C ILE A 153 -13.95 16.52 -3.83
N GLY A 154 -13.61 17.81 -3.72
CA GLY A 154 -14.56 18.91 -3.91
C GLY A 154 -15.33 19.30 -2.64
N SER A 155 -15.18 18.57 -1.52
CA SER A 155 -15.87 18.90 -0.27
C SER A 155 -15.20 20.01 0.55
N PHE A 156 -13.98 20.42 0.18
CA PHE A 156 -13.17 21.39 0.92
C PHE A 156 -12.94 22.65 0.06
N GLU A 157 -13.56 23.78 0.41
CA GLU A 157 -13.50 25.02 -0.37
C GLU A 157 -12.07 25.54 -0.60
N GLU A 158 -11.20 25.46 0.41
CA GLU A 158 -9.81 25.90 0.32
C GLU A 158 -8.92 24.96 -0.51
N HIS A 159 -9.31 23.70 -0.65
CA HIS A 159 -8.56 22.65 -1.34
C HIS A 159 -9.47 21.75 -2.17
N PRO A 160 -10.15 22.26 -3.20
CA PRO A 160 -11.21 21.54 -3.91
C PRO A 160 -10.72 20.31 -4.70
N THR A 161 -9.41 20.18 -4.96
CA THR A 161 -8.82 19.05 -5.69
C THR A 161 -8.17 18.01 -4.76
N LEU A 162 -8.23 18.23 -3.44
CA LEU A 162 -7.63 17.32 -2.46
C LEU A 162 -8.69 16.52 -1.73
N CYS A 163 -8.36 15.26 -1.42
CA CYS A 163 -9.16 14.44 -0.50
C CYS A 163 -8.95 14.88 0.96
N GLY A 164 -9.90 14.56 1.84
CA GLY A 164 -9.88 14.97 3.25
C GLY A 164 -8.60 14.57 3.98
N ARG A 165 -8.06 13.38 3.70
CA ARG A 165 -6.75 12.96 4.22
C ARG A 165 -5.64 13.93 3.83
N CYS A 166 -5.60 14.35 2.59
CA CYS A 166 -4.58 15.29 2.11
C CYS A 166 -4.78 16.69 2.67
N VAL A 167 -6.01 17.13 2.87
CA VAL A 167 -6.32 18.41 3.54
C VAL A 167 -5.84 18.39 4.97
N THR A 168 -6.13 17.33 5.73
CA THR A 168 -5.63 17.17 7.11
C THR A 168 -4.10 17.20 7.18
N ASN A 169 -3.42 16.59 6.20
CA ASN A 169 -1.95 16.59 6.15
C ASN A 169 -1.32 17.92 5.69
N VAL A 170 -2.04 18.76 4.97
CA VAL A 170 -1.54 20.04 4.45
C VAL A 170 -1.84 21.18 5.42
N SER A 171 -3.05 21.21 5.98
CA SER A 171 -3.59 22.33 6.75
C SER A 171 -3.89 21.99 8.20
N GLY A 172 -3.83 20.71 8.60
CA GLY A 172 -4.14 20.22 9.93
C GLY A 172 -2.94 19.63 10.67
N GLU A 173 -3.24 18.85 11.71
CA GLU A 173 -2.25 18.17 12.54
C GLU A 173 -1.67 16.90 11.88
N GLY A 174 -2.17 16.55 10.70
CA GLY A 174 -1.81 15.33 10.00
C GLY A 174 -2.76 14.16 10.28
N GLU A 175 -2.70 13.16 9.42
CA GLU A 175 -3.46 11.93 9.61
C GLU A 175 -2.84 11.05 10.71
N VAL A 176 -3.69 10.35 11.44
CA VAL A 176 -3.25 9.31 12.37
C VAL A 176 -3.27 7.99 11.63
N ARG A 177 -2.13 7.31 11.61
CA ARG A 177 -1.98 5.95 11.11
C ARG A 177 -1.47 5.03 12.20
N HIS A 178 -1.89 3.78 12.14
CA HIS A 178 -1.52 2.78 13.13
C HIS A 178 -0.67 1.65 12.55
N TYR A 179 -0.82 1.35 11.26
CA TYR A 179 -0.26 0.12 10.67
C TYR A 179 0.44 0.32 9.32
N ALA A 180 0.00 1.26 8.48
CA ALA A 180 0.51 1.39 7.11
C ALA A 180 0.58 2.83 6.58
#